data_fa4ea99aecebd94d066f51bb2633e1a9
#
_entry.id   fa4ea99aecebd94d066f51bb2633e1a9
#
_cell.length_a   1.000
_cell.length_b   1.000
_cell.length_c   1.000
_cell.angle_alpha   90.00
_cell.angle_beta   90.00
_cell.angle_gamma   90.00
#
_symmetry.space_group_name_H-M   'P 1'
#
loop_
_entity.id
_entity.type
_entity.pdbx_description
1 polymer ?
#
loop_
_entity_poly.entity_id
_entity_poly.type
_entity_poly.pdbx_seq_one_letter_code
_entity_poly.pdbx_strand_id
1 'polypeptide(L)'
;MNQEECICALATPAGGAIGIIRLSGSDAITLTDKIFHSANGKSLEEAKPYTLHYGEIKDKDGNTIDDVLVSVFRAPHSYTGENSTEISCHGSRYILQQVLHRFTEVGCRQAEPGEYTRRAYLNGKMDLSQAEAVADLIASTNKATHKMALSQLKGHFSNELSLLREKLLKMTSLLELELDFSDHEELEFADRSDLQALAEEINHKITTLAHSFETGNALKQGVAVAIVGKTNVGKSTLLNRLLHEEKAIVSDIHGTTRDVIEDTTLIDGITFRFIDTAGIRKTDDVVENIGIERTFQKMEEAKIVIWLLDDQPSASEIEEMKQKNQGKKLLVVFNKMDKLEDDKLAFDKFTHSFGSDSVESDAPLFISARTGENVSSLEQALVKAADIPEITENDVIITSARHYDALLRAQASLTRVLESMEMGMSGDIIAEDLKMVLEELGEITGGQISSQETLNNIFKHFCIGK
;
A
#
# COMPACT_ATOMS: atom_id res chain seq x y z
N MET A 1 -21.27 -5.45 18.74
CA MET A 1 -21.97 -5.81 17.49
C MET A 1 -22.22 -7.30 17.51
N ASN A 2 -23.44 -7.75 17.23
CA ASN A 2 -23.75 -9.18 17.16
C ASN A 2 -23.06 -9.76 15.91
N GLN A 3 -22.05 -10.60 16.10
CA GLN A 3 -21.39 -11.36 15.04
C GLN A 3 -22.32 -12.38 14.35
N GLU A 4 -23.52 -12.59 14.89
CA GLU A 4 -24.49 -13.55 14.40
C GLU A 4 -25.42 -13.03 13.29
N GLU A 5 -25.47 -11.71 13.07
CA GLU A 5 -26.36 -11.12 12.07
C GLU A 5 -25.88 -11.39 10.63
N CYS A 6 -26.79 -11.84 9.78
CA CYS A 6 -26.51 -11.96 8.35
C CYS A 6 -26.35 -10.57 7.73
N ILE A 7 -25.24 -10.36 7.04
CA ILE A 7 -24.93 -9.13 6.31
C ILE A 7 -25.07 -9.31 4.81
N CYS A 8 -25.43 -8.23 4.12
CA CYS A 8 -25.49 -8.18 2.67
C CYS A 8 -24.87 -6.90 2.11
N ALA A 9 -24.25 -6.99 0.97
CA ALA A 9 -23.74 -5.82 0.24
C ALA A 9 -23.55 -6.10 -1.24
N LEU A 10 -23.49 -5.02 -2.02
CA LEU A 10 -23.05 -5.08 -3.41
C LEU A 10 -21.53 -5.29 -3.46
N ALA A 11 -21.10 -6.39 -4.06
CA ALA A 11 -19.68 -6.77 -4.18
C ALA A 11 -19.00 -6.21 -5.44
N THR A 12 -19.77 -5.70 -6.40
CA THR A 12 -19.27 -5.12 -7.66
C THR A 12 -19.81 -3.70 -7.83
N PRO A 13 -19.13 -2.82 -8.59
CA PRO A 13 -19.71 -1.52 -8.97
C PRO A 13 -21.03 -1.71 -9.76
N ALA A 14 -22.01 -0.84 -9.52
CA ALA A 14 -23.24 -0.83 -10.27
C ALA A 14 -23.05 -0.21 -11.67
N GLY A 15 -23.82 -0.69 -12.68
CA GLY A 15 -23.80 -0.15 -14.05
C GLY A 15 -23.04 -1.00 -15.07
N GLY A 16 -22.42 -2.10 -14.63
CA GLY A 16 -21.87 -3.13 -15.53
C GLY A 16 -22.95 -4.05 -16.10
N ALA A 17 -22.55 -5.03 -16.93
CA ALA A 17 -23.48 -6.05 -17.44
C ALA A 17 -24.00 -6.97 -16.33
N ILE A 18 -23.14 -7.28 -15.34
CA ILE A 18 -23.44 -8.14 -14.20
C ILE A 18 -23.10 -7.38 -12.92
N GLY A 19 -23.94 -7.53 -11.89
CA GLY A 19 -23.69 -7.11 -10.53
C GLY A 19 -23.81 -8.28 -9.57
N ILE A 20 -22.97 -8.31 -8.54
CA ILE A 20 -22.96 -9.38 -7.55
C ILE A 20 -23.33 -8.80 -6.18
N ILE A 21 -24.33 -9.41 -5.55
CA ILE A 21 -24.69 -9.16 -4.15
C ILE A 21 -24.19 -10.33 -3.33
N ARG A 22 -23.46 -10.05 -2.26
CA ARG A 22 -22.90 -11.05 -1.35
C ARG A 22 -23.61 -11.02 -0.01
N LEU A 23 -23.94 -12.20 0.52
CA LEU A 23 -24.41 -12.40 1.87
C LEU A 23 -23.39 -13.21 2.68
N SER A 24 -23.29 -12.93 3.98
CA SER A 24 -22.49 -13.71 4.92
C SER A 24 -23.15 -13.72 6.29
N GLY A 25 -23.13 -14.88 6.94
CA GLY A 25 -23.70 -15.13 8.26
C GLY A 25 -24.26 -16.56 8.39
N SER A 26 -24.61 -16.98 9.60
CA SER A 26 -25.18 -18.30 9.88
C SER A 26 -26.37 -18.60 8.96
N ASP A 27 -27.22 -17.59 8.76
CA ASP A 27 -28.53 -17.72 8.08
C ASP A 27 -28.49 -17.29 6.61
N ALA A 28 -27.29 -17.01 6.05
CA ALA A 28 -27.18 -16.47 4.69
C ALA A 28 -27.86 -17.33 3.63
N ILE A 29 -27.74 -18.66 3.72
CA ILE A 29 -28.36 -19.61 2.78
C ILE A 29 -29.88 -19.62 2.97
N THR A 30 -30.36 -19.72 4.20
CA THR A 30 -31.80 -19.74 4.54
C THR A 30 -32.50 -18.45 4.12
N LEU A 31 -31.85 -17.29 4.36
CA LEU A 31 -32.42 -15.99 3.93
C LEU A 31 -32.43 -15.84 2.41
N THR A 32 -31.43 -16.37 1.72
CA THR A 32 -31.42 -16.41 0.25
C THR A 32 -32.53 -17.31 -0.28
N ASP A 33 -32.71 -18.48 0.30
CA ASP A 33 -33.74 -19.45 -0.13
C ASP A 33 -35.17 -18.91 0.00
N LYS A 34 -35.42 -18.00 0.98
CA LYS A 34 -36.73 -17.35 1.16
C LYS A 34 -37.18 -16.49 -0.02
N ILE A 35 -36.24 -15.93 -0.78
CA ILE A 35 -36.56 -15.01 -1.88
C ILE A 35 -36.12 -15.51 -3.24
N PHE A 36 -35.32 -16.58 -3.28
CA PHE A 36 -34.83 -17.22 -4.47
C PHE A 36 -35.75 -18.41 -4.85
N HIS A 37 -36.18 -18.46 -6.10
CA HIS A 37 -36.99 -19.52 -6.63
C HIS A 37 -36.19 -20.27 -7.69
N SER A 38 -35.66 -21.41 -7.29
CA SER A 38 -34.86 -22.26 -8.19
C SER A 38 -35.67 -22.81 -9.37
N ALA A 39 -35.11 -22.73 -10.57
CA ALA A 39 -35.73 -23.27 -11.77
C ALA A 39 -36.00 -24.79 -11.73
N ASN A 40 -35.24 -25.51 -10.89
CA ASN A 40 -35.41 -26.97 -10.68
C ASN A 40 -36.26 -27.33 -9.47
N GLY A 41 -36.82 -26.32 -8.75
CA GLY A 41 -37.66 -26.49 -7.56
C GLY A 41 -36.95 -26.99 -6.30
N LYS A 42 -35.60 -27.06 -6.31
CA LYS A 42 -34.81 -27.49 -5.14
C LYS A 42 -34.45 -26.32 -4.24
N SER A 43 -34.51 -26.52 -2.93
CA SER A 43 -34.07 -25.56 -1.94
C SER A 43 -32.54 -25.42 -1.96
N LEU A 44 -32.05 -24.20 -1.68
CA LEU A 44 -30.62 -23.93 -1.47
C LEU A 44 -30.09 -24.53 -0.17
N GLU A 45 -30.97 -24.82 0.78
CA GLU A 45 -30.56 -25.47 2.04
C GLU A 45 -30.01 -26.89 1.81
N GLU A 46 -30.47 -27.56 0.77
CA GLU A 46 -29.97 -28.87 0.34
C GLU A 46 -28.78 -28.79 -0.65
N ALA A 47 -28.41 -27.57 -1.05
CA ALA A 47 -27.33 -27.35 -2.02
C ALA A 47 -25.98 -27.75 -1.45
N LYS A 48 -25.15 -28.40 -2.26
CA LYS A 48 -23.74 -28.67 -1.92
C LYS A 48 -22.93 -27.38 -1.96
N PRO A 49 -21.87 -27.27 -1.14
CA PRO A 49 -20.96 -26.14 -1.25
C PRO A 49 -20.32 -26.07 -2.64
N TYR A 50 -20.01 -24.86 -3.10
CA TYR A 50 -19.39 -24.56 -4.41
C TYR A 50 -20.28 -24.98 -5.59
N THR A 51 -21.60 -24.88 -5.44
CA THR A 51 -22.55 -25.10 -6.53
C THR A 51 -23.23 -23.82 -6.94
N LEU A 52 -23.64 -23.79 -8.22
CA LEU A 52 -24.31 -22.68 -8.86
C LEU A 52 -25.75 -23.08 -9.19
N HIS A 53 -26.69 -22.22 -8.85
CA HIS A 53 -28.13 -22.47 -9.00
C HIS A 53 -28.78 -21.35 -9.82
N TYR A 54 -29.47 -21.70 -10.89
CA TYR A 54 -30.25 -20.76 -11.69
C TYR A 54 -31.69 -20.67 -11.18
N GLY A 55 -32.24 -19.45 -11.16
CA GLY A 55 -33.61 -19.19 -10.75
C GLY A 55 -33.93 -17.69 -10.74
N GLU A 56 -35.00 -17.34 -10.06
CA GLU A 56 -35.54 -15.98 -10.00
C GLU A 56 -35.50 -15.44 -8.57
N ILE A 57 -35.23 -14.15 -8.42
CA ILE A 57 -35.51 -13.41 -7.17
C ILE A 57 -36.87 -12.73 -7.33
N LYS A 58 -37.74 -12.90 -6.33
CA LYS A 58 -39.08 -12.33 -6.31
C LYS A 58 -39.25 -11.28 -5.22
N ASP A 59 -40.08 -10.28 -5.56
CA ASP A 59 -40.52 -9.29 -4.60
C ASP A 59 -41.55 -9.90 -3.60
N LYS A 60 -42.00 -9.09 -2.64
CA LYS A 60 -43.01 -9.49 -1.63
C LYS A 60 -44.39 -9.85 -2.24
N ASP A 61 -44.67 -9.32 -3.43
CA ASP A 61 -45.95 -9.53 -4.15
C ASP A 61 -45.87 -10.69 -5.11
N GLY A 62 -44.72 -11.39 -5.20
CA GLY A 62 -44.46 -12.55 -6.03
C GLY A 62 -44.05 -12.24 -7.48
N ASN A 63 -43.78 -10.95 -7.80
CA ASN A 63 -43.28 -10.57 -9.12
C ASN A 63 -41.77 -10.82 -9.22
N THR A 64 -41.34 -11.28 -10.39
CA THR A 64 -39.90 -11.48 -10.65
C THR A 64 -39.17 -10.15 -10.71
N ILE A 65 -38.13 -9.98 -9.87
CA ILE A 65 -37.22 -8.83 -9.91
C ILE A 65 -36.17 -9.06 -10.99
N ASP A 66 -35.56 -10.25 -10.99
CA ASP A 66 -34.51 -10.62 -11.94
C ASP A 66 -34.29 -12.13 -12.00
N ASP A 67 -33.79 -12.60 -13.14
CA ASP A 67 -33.23 -13.94 -13.32
C ASP A 67 -31.79 -13.95 -12.87
N VAL A 68 -31.44 -14.84 -11.96
CA VAL A 68 -30.15 -14.81 -11.27
C VAL A 68 -29.45 -16.16 -11.21
N LEU A 69 -28.14 -16.11 -10.96
CA LEU A 69 -27.34 -17.26 -10.58
C LEU A 69 -26.90 -17.09 -9.12
N VAL A 70 -27.17 -18.09 -8.28
CA VAL A 70 -26.78 -18.12 -6.87
C VAL A 70 -25.67 -19.13 -6.65
N SER A 71 -24.52 -18.65 -6.16
CA SER A 71 -23.40 -19.47 -5.67
C SER A 71 -23.57 -19.72 -4.17
N VAL A 72 -23.36 -20.96 -3.72
CA VAL A 72 -23.50 -21.36 -2.31
C VAL A 72 -22.16 -21.76 -1.74
N PHE A 73 -21.80 -21.13 -0.60
CA PHE A 73 -20.59 -21.43 0.18
C PHE A 73 -21.00 -21.81 1.61
N ARG A 74 -20.45 -22.90 2.13
CA ARG A 74 -20.75 -23.35 3.49
C ARG A 74 -19.54 -23.20 4.42
N ALA A 75 -19.79 -22.79 5.64
CA ALA A 75 -18.78 -22.73 6.68
C ALA A 75 -18.06 -24.08 6.84
N PRO A 76 -16.75 -24.09 7.12
CA PRO A 76 -15.81 -22.94 7.18
C PRO A 76 -15.20 -22.58 5.81
N HIS A 77 -15.68 -23.16 4.71
CA HIS A 77 -15.11 -23.07 3.37
C HIS A 77 -15.73 -21.91 2.56
N SER A 78 -15.66 -20.72 3.09
CA SER A 78 -16.04 -19.45 2.44
C SER A 78 -14.98 -18.38 2.69
N TYR A 79 -15.13 -17.20 2.10
CA TYR A 79 -14.23 -16.07 2.32
C TYR A 79 -14.20 -15.64 3.79
N THR A 80 -15.37 -15.48 4.39
CA THR A 80 -15.52 -15.06 5.80
C THR A 80 -15.38 -16.20 6.80
N GLY A 81 -15.38 -17.46 6.37
CA GLY A 81 -15.50 -18.63 7.24
C GLY A 81 -16.93 -18.93 7.67
N GLU A 82 -17.93 -18.11 7.32
CA GLU A 82 -19.36 -18.30 7.59
C GLU A 82 -20.07 -18.93 6.40
N ASN A 83 -21.36 -19.27 6.54
CA ASN A 83 -22.21 -19.55 5.38
C ASN A 83 -22.32 -18.28 4.53
N SER A 84 -22.24 -18.42 3.23
CA SER A 84 -22.28 -17.29 2.32
C SER A 84 -22.98 -17.64 1.02
N THR A 85 -23.65 -16.65 0.43
CA THR A 85 -24.21 -16.75 -0.92
C THR A 85 -23.77 -15.55 -1.75
N GLU A 86 -23.54 -15.78 -3.04
CA GLU A 86 -23.31 -14.72 -4.02
C GLU A 86 -24.37 -14.80 -5.10
N ILE A 87 -25.09 -13.71 -5.29
CA ILE A 87 -26.18 -13.59 -6.22
C ILE A 87 -25.73 -12.73 -7.40
N SER A 88 -25.54 -13.36 -8.56
CA SER A 88 -25.20 -12.68 -9.81
C SER A 88 -26.48 -12.25 -10.51
N CYS A 89 -26.70 -10.95 -10.58
CA CYS A 89 -27.86 -10.28 -11.18
C CYS A 89 -27.44 -9.52 -12.44
N HIS A 90 -28.40 -9.07 -13.25
CA HIS A 90 -28.12 -8.02 -14.23
C HIS A 90 -27.67 -6.74 -13.52
N GLY A 91 -26.62 -6.07 -14.04
CA GLY A 91 -25.91 -4.95 -13.37
C GLY A 91 -26.65 -3.62 -13.34
N SER A 92 -27.95 -3.61 -13.64
CA SER A 92 -28.80 -2.42 -13.53
C SER A 92 -28.85 -1.91 -12.08
N ARG A 93 -28.63 -0.61 -11.88
CA ARG A 93 -28.75 0.01 -10.54
C ARG A 93 -30.11 -0.27 -9.90
N TYR A 94 -31.18 -0.23 -10.69
CA TYR A 94 -32.52 -0.51 -10.19
C TYR A 94 -32.63 -1.94 -9.67
N ILE A 95 -32.24 -2.95 -10.47
CA ILE A 95 -32.32 -4.36 -10.10
C ILE A 95 -31.51 -4.61 -8.82
N LEU A 96 -30.25 -4.17 -8.78
CA LEU A 96 -29.37 -4.39 -7.66
C LEU A 96 -29.91 -3.75 -6.37
N GLN A 97 -30.50 -2.56 -6.46
CA GLN A 97 -31.15 -1.91 -5.31
C GLN A 97 -32.41 -2.70 -4.85
N GLN A 98 -33.24 -3.18 -5.77
CA GLN A 98 -34.42 -3.99 -5.42
C GLN A 98 -34.03 -5.31 -4.74
N VAL A 99 -33.04 -6.02 -5.27
CA VAL A 99 -32.55 -7.27 -4.68
C VAL A 99 -31.93 -7.01 -3.30
N LEU A 100 -31.12 -5.96 -3.15
CA LEU A 100 -30.50 -5.60 -1.85
C LEU A 100 -31.59 -5.23 -0.82
N HIS A 101 -32.59 -4.44 -1.24
CA HIS A 101 -33.74 -4.07 -0.38
C HIS A 101 -34.51 -5.33 0.04
N ARG A 102 -34.74 -6.26 -0.89
CA ARG A 102 -35.41 -7.52 -0.61
C ARG A 102 -34.70 -8.35 0.43
N PHE A 103 -33.35 -8.41 0.40
CA PHE A 103 -32.55 -9.04 1.46
C PHE A 103 -32.72 -8.35 2.81
N THR A 104 -32.77 -7.04 2.82
CA THR A 104 -33.00 -6.27 4.06
C THR A 104 -34.41 -6.56 4.65
N GLU A 105 -35.44 -6.69 3.82
CA GLU A 105 -36.79 -7.04 4.26
C GLU A 105 -36.87 -8.45 4.91
N VAL A 106 -36.04 -9.39 4.45
CA VAL A 106 -36.05 -10.76 5.03
C VAL A 106 -35.11 -10.94 6.22
N GLY A 107 -34.43 -9.87 6.64
CA GLY A 107 -33.66 -9.81 7.88
C GLY A 107 -32.14 -9.68 7.75
N CYS A 108 -31.62 -9.40 6.54
CA CYS A 108 -30.20 -9.06 6.40
C CYS A 108 -29.96 -7.60 6.78
N ARG A 109 -28.82 -7.34 7.40
CA ARG A 109 -28.29 -5.98 7.61
C ARG A 109 -27.33 -5.63 6.49
N GLN A 110 -27.30 -4.35 6.10
CA GLN A 110 -26.24 -3.91 5.19
C GLN A 110 -24.87 -3.97 5.87
N ALA A 111 -23.86 -4.46 5.15
CA ALA A 111 -22.50 -4.57 5.64
C ALA A 111 -21.84 -3.20 5.78
N GLU A 112 -21.02 -3.05 6.82
CA GLU A 112 -20.11 -1.92 6.99
C GLU A 112 -18.90 -2.03 6.03
N PRO A 113 -18.15 -0.93 5.80
CA PRO A 113 -16.89 -1.00 5.07
C PRO A 113 -15.95 -2.05 5.67
N GLY A 114 -15.38 -2.91 4.83
CA GLY A 114 -14.44 -3.97 5.24
C GLY A 114 -15.00 -5.07 6.13
N GLU A 115 -16.33 -5.14 6.36
CA GLU A 115 -16.90 -6.07 7.33
C GLU A 115 -16.68 -7.53 6.95
N TYR A 116 -16.73 -7.91 5.68
CA TYR A 116 -16.45 -9.27 5.25
C TYR A 116 -15.00 -9.68 5.56
N THR A 117 -14.04 -8.81 5.27
CA THR A 117 -12.63 -9.06 5.56
C THR A 117 -12.37 -9.08 7.07
N ARG A 118 -13.03 -8.21 7.84
CA ARG A 118 -12.98 -8.24 9.31
C ARG A 118 -13.49 -9.56 9.88
N ARG A 119 -14.61 -10.10 9.36
CA ARG A 119 -15.13 -11.40 9.74
C ARG A 119 -14.19 -12.53 9.36
N ALA A 120 -13.58 -12.46 8.18
CA ALA A 120 -12.57 -13.43 7.77
C ALA A 120 -11.38 -13.44 8.74
N TYR A 121 -10.88 -12.28 9.17
CA TYR A 121 -9.85 -12.15 10.19
C TYR A 121 -10.30 -12.74 11.54
N LEU A 122 -11.47 -12.35 12.05
CA LEU A 122 -12.00 -12.83 13.32
C LEU A 122 -12.24 -14.34 13.33
N ASN A 123 -12.59 -14.93 12.18
CA ASN A 123 -12.79 -16.36 12.01
C ASN A 123 -11.47 -17.12 11.66
N GLY A 124 -10.31 -16.47 11.76
CA GLY A 124 -9.00 -17.08 11.56
C GLY A 124 -8.71 -17.52 10.14
N LYS A 125 -9.39 -16.95 9.14
CA LYS A 125 -9.14 -17.23 7.71
C LYS A 125 -7.86 -16.55 7.21
N MET A 126 -7.49 -15.44 7.84
CA MET A 126 -6.31 -14.65 7.56
C MET A 126 -5.91 -13.86 8.81
N ASP A 127 -4.68 -13.45 8.91
CA ASP A 127 -4.24 -12.51 9.93
C ASP A 127 -4.49 -11.05 9.51
N LEU A 128 -4.17 -10.10 10.41
CA LEU A 128 -4.45 -8.69 10.16
C LEU A 128 -3.62 -8.11 9.01
N SER A 129 -2.35 -8.52 8.87
CA SER A 129 -1.50 -8.06 7.77
C SER A 129 -2.01 -8.56 6.41
N GLN A 130 -2.50 -9.79 6.35
CA GLN A 130 -3.14 -10.36 5.15
C GLN A 130 -4.48 -9.66 4.85
N ALA A 131 -5.25 -9.31 5.89
CA ALA A 131 -6.48 -8.55 5.72
C ALA A 131 -6.22 -7.16 5.11
N GLU A 132 -5.21 -6.44 5.58
CA GLU A 132 -4.79 -5.16 4.98
C GLU A 132 -4.34 -5.34 3.52
N ALA A 133 -3.64 -6.44 3.21
CA ALA A 133 -3.18 -6.74 1.85
C ALA A 133 -4.35 -6.95 0.86
N VAL A 134 -5.54 -7.34 1.31
CA VAL A 134 -6.73 -7.42 0.43
C VAL A 134 -7.08 -6.03 -0.13
N ALA A 135 -7.06 -4.99 0.71
CA ALA A 135 -7.32 -3.62 0.26
C ALA A 135 -6.23 -3.14 -0.69
N ASP A 136 -4.96 -3.40 -0.37
CA ASP A 136 -3.82 -3.02 -1.21
C ASP A 136 -3.86 -3.73 -2.57
N LEU A 137 -4.25 -5.00 -2.61
CA LEU A 137 -4.39 -5.75 -3.87
C LEU A 137 -5.47 -5.15 -4.77
N ILE A 138 -6.60 -4.73 -4.19
CA ILE A 138 -7.70 -4.10 -4.94
C ILE A 138 -7.28 -2.71 -5.45
N ALA A 139 -6.52 -1.96 -4.65
CA ALA A 139 -6.04 -0.63 -5.00
C ALA A 139 -4.80 -0.64 -5.91
N SER A 140 -4.21 -1.81 -6.21
CA SER A 140 -3.00 -1.91 -7.00
C SER A 140 -3.20 -1.42 -8.44
N THR A 141 -2.38 -0.49 -8.89
CA THR A 141 -2.47 0.12 -10.23
C THR A 141 -1.32 -0.27 -11.16
N ASN A 142 -0.29 -0.94 -10.63
CA ASN A 142 0.88 -1.36 -11.40
C ASN A 142 1.38 -2.74 -10.97
N LYS A 143 2.30 -3.33 -11.76
CA LYS A 143 2.85 -4.67 -11.55
C LYS A 143 3.58 -4.81 -10.21
N ALA A 144 4.29 -3.78 -9.76
CA ALA A 144 5.07 -3.81 -8.53
C ALA A 144 4.14 -3.83 -7.30
N THR A 145 3.16 -2.92 -7.24
CA THR A 145 2.16 -2.88 -6.15
C THR A 145 1.32 -4.14 -6.10
N HIS A 146 0.94 -4.70 -7.26
CA HIS A 146 0.24 -5.99 -7.32
C HIS A 146 1.09 -7.13 -6.73
N LYS A 147 2.37 -7.24 -7.10
CA LYS A 147 3.27 -8.30 -6.57
C LYS A 147 3.44 -8.19 -5.06
N MET A 148 3.67 -6.97 -4.53
CA MET A 148 3.81 -6.73 -3.09
C MET A 148 2.55 -7.13 -2.32
N ALA A 149 1.38 -6.65 -2.75
CA ALA A 149 0.10 -6.97 -2.11
C ALA A 149 -0.19 -8.48 -2.16
N LEU A 150 0.12 -9.13 -3.28
CA LEU A 150 -0.05 -10.58 -3.44
C LEU A 150 0.90 -11.37 -2.53
N SER A 151 2.18 -10.97 -2.42
CA SER A 151 3.16 -11.56 -1.50
C SER A 151 2.67 -11.48 -0.05
N GLN A 152 2.21 -10.31 0.38
CA GLN A 152 1.67 -10.10 1.72
C GLN A 152 0.39 -10.92 1.96
N LEU A 153 -0.54 -10.96 1.00
CA LEU A 153 -1.77 -11.76 1.08
C LEU A 153 -1.47 -13.27 1.17
N LYS A 154 -0.42 -13.76 0.48
CA LYS A 154 0.06 -15.15 0.59
C LYS A 154 0.71 -15.47 1.94
N GLY A 155 0.90 -14.48 2.82
CA GLY A 155 1.41 -14.64 4.17
C GLY A 155 2.93 -14.70 4.28
N HIS A 156 3.69 -14.29 3.25
CA HIS A 156 5.17 -14.31 3.32
C HIS A 156 5.66 -13.44 4.47
N PHE A 157 5.06 -12.24 4.67
CA PHE A 157 5.41 -11.37 5.79
C PHE A 157 5.04 -11.98 7.14
N SER A 158 3.86 -12.55 7.28
CA SER A 158 3.41 -13.23 8.50
C SER A 158 4.29 -14.42 8.88
N ASN A 159 4.76 -15.17 7.88
CA ASN A 159 5.70 -16.28 8.09
C ASN A 159 7.06 -15.77 8.61
N GLU A 160 7.60 -14.69 8.06
CA GLU A 160 8.83 -14.07 8.55
C GLU A 160 8.68 -13.61 10.01
N LEU A 161 7.56 -12.94 10.35
CA LEU A 161 7.27 -12.53 11.73
C LEU A 161 7.12 -13.73 12.67
N SER A 162 6.51 -14.81 12.20
CA SER A 162 6.38 -16.05 12.98
C SER A 162 7.73 -16.67 13.31
N LEU A 163 8.66 -16.71 12.36
CA LEU A 163 10.03 -17.19 12.59
C LEU A 163 10.78 -16.31 13.59
N LEU A 164 10.64 -14.97 13.49
CA LEU A 164 11.24 -14.06 14.47
C LEU A 164 10.65 -14.27 15.86
N ARG A 165 9.33 -14.45 15.94
CA ARG A 165 8.61 -14.71 17.19
C ARG A 165 9.07 -16.03 17.85
N GLU A 166 9.24 -17.08 17.08
CA GLU A 166 9.76 -18.36 17.59
C GLU A 166 11.17 -18.21 18.19
N LYS A 167 12.05 -17.47 17.52
CA LYS A 167 13.40 -17.17 18.04
C LYS A 167 13.36 -16.37 19.34
N LEU A 168 12.54 -15.33 19.40
CA LEU A 168 12.34 -14.51 20.61
C LEU A 168 11.76 -15.32 21.77
N LEU A 169 10.76 -16.15 21.53
CA LEU A 169 10.21 -17.05 22.55
C LEU A 169 11.25 -18.01 23.08
N LYS A 170 12.11 -18.58 22.20
CA LYS A 170 13.21 -19.43 22.64
C LYS A 170 14.16 -18.66 23.56
N MET A 171 14.55 -17.43 23.21
CA MET A 171 15.41 -16.58 24.07
C MET A 171 14.76 -16.32 25.43
N THR A 172 13.49 -15.88 25.43
CA THR A 172 12.76 -15.61 26.66
C THR A 172 12.68 -16.83 27.56
N SER A 173 12.35 -18.01 26.99
CA SER A 173 12.25 -19.26 27.74
C SER A 173 13.59 -19.68 28.35
N LEU A 174 14.71 -19.50 27.64
CA LEU A 174 16.04 -19.81 28.18
C LEU A 174 16.42 -18.88 29.34
N LEU A 175 16.11 -17.60 29.24
CA LEU A 175 16.34 -16.64 30.32
C LEU A 175 15.43 -16.88 31.54
N GLU A 176 14.16 -17.23 31.33
CA GLU A 176 13.24 -17.59 32.41
C GLU A 176 13.70 -18.87 33.15
N LEU A 177 14.18 -19.88 32.41
CA LEU A 177 14.77 -21.07 33.02
C LEU A 177 16.01 -20.74 33.86
N GLU A 178 16.90 -19.86 33.37
CA GLU A 178 18.07 -19.41 34.13
C GLU A 178 17.65 -18.74 35.45
N LEU A 179 16.58 -17.94 35.43
CA LEU A 179 16.04 -17.30 36.62
C LEU A 179 15.43 -18.28 37.61
N ASP A 180 14.61 -19.24 37.16
CA ASP A 180 13.96 -20.23 37.98
C ASP A 180 14.94 -21.16 38.71
N PHE A 181 16.10 -21.40 38.09
CA PHE A 181 17.15 -22.27 38.65
C PHE A 181 18.38 -21.49 39.15
N SER A 182 18.28 -20.20 39.34
CA SER A 182 19.37 -19.32 39.79
C SER A 182 19.93 -19.71 41.18
N ASP A 183 19.19 -20.48 41.97
CA ASP A 183 19.63 -21.03 43.29
C ASP A 183 20.63 -22.21 43.13
N HIS A 184 20.84 -22.72 41.92
CA HIS A 184 21.78 -23.79 41.60
C HIS A 184 22.99 -23.22 40.82
N GLU A 185 24.07 -22.88 41.51
CA GLU A 185 25.27 -22.17 41.02
C GLU A 185 26.02 -22.85 39.84
N GLU A 186 25.58 -23.98 39.32
CA GLU A 186 26.29 -24.76 38.29
C GLU A 186 25.56 -24.92 36.95
N LEU A 187 24.40 -24.32 36.74
CA LEU A 187 23.61 -24.57 35.55
C LEU A 187 23.47 -23.29 34.69
N GLU A 188 24.38 -23.08 33.73
CA GLU A 188 24.15 -22.17 32.61
C GLU A 188 23.25 -22.87 31.58
N PHE A 189 22.00 -22.42 31.45
CA PHE A 189 21.02 -22.98 30.49
C PHE A 189 21.20 -22.44 29.06
N ALA A 190 21.87 -21.32 28.89
CA ALA A 190 22.26 -20.78 27.61
C ALA A 190 23.59 -20.02 27.67
N ASP A 191 24.45 -20.23 26.72
CA ASP A 191 25.63 -19.40 26.51
C ASP A 191 25.17 -17.97 26.15
N ARG A 192 25.61 -16.98 26.93
CA ARG A 192 25.30 -15.55 26.71
C ARG A 192 25.72 -15.10 25.30
N SER A 193 26.78 -15.65 24.76
CA SER A 193 27.23 -15.36 23.39
C SER A 193 26.27 -15.87 22.32
N ASP A 194 25.64 -17.03 22.53
CA ASP A 194 24.62 -17.58 21.62
C ASP A 194 23.33 -16.74 21.64
N LEU A 195 22.93 -16.28 22.83
CA LEU A 195 21.78 -15.40 22.98
C LEU A 195 22.02 -14.04 22.33
N GLN A 196 23.22 -13.48 22.49
CA GLN A 196 23.60 -12.21 21.86
C GLN A 196 23.63 -12.34 20.33
N ALA A 197 24.25 -13.39 19.79
CA ALA A 197 24.27 -13.63 18.35
C ALA A 197 22.83 -13.78 17.78
N LEU A 198 21.93 -14.44 18.50
CA LEU A 198 20.54 -14.59 18.11
C LEU A 198 19.79 -13.26 18.16
N ALA A 199 20.04 -12.41 19.16
CA ALA A 199 19.46 -11.06 19.24
C ALA A 199 19.95 -10.16 18.10
N GLU A 200 21.24 -10.22 17.76
CA GLU A 200 21.82 -9.50 16.62
C GLU A 200 21.19 -9.95 15.28
N GLU A 201 21.00 -11.25 15.09
CA GLU A 201 20.33 -11.78 13.89
C GLU A 201 18.90 -11.26 13.77
N ILE A 202 18.13 -11.27 14.85
CA ILE A 202 16.76 -10.75 14.90
C ILE A 202 16.78 -9.25 14.61
N ASN A 203 17.67 -8.48 15.22
CA ASN A 203 17.79 -7.04 15.02
C ASN A 203 18.12 -6.70 13.56
N HIS A 204 19.06 -7.42 12.96
CA HIS A 204 19.37 -7.26 11.54
C HIS A 204 18.14 -7.47 10.65
N LYS A 205 17.35 -8.51 10.94
CA LYS A 205 16.15 -8.81 10.16
C LYS A 205 15.07 -7.75 10.33
N ILE A 206 14.79 -7.30 11.56
CA ILE A 206 13.83 -6.20 11.84
C ILE A 206 14.28 -4.92 11.13
N THR A 207 15.56 -4.58 11.20
CA THR A 207 16.13 -3.41 10.52
C THR A 207 15.93 -3.50 9.00
N THR A 208 16.21 -4.65 8.41
CA THR A 208 16.02 -4.89 6.97
C THR A 208 14.54 -4.72 6.56
N LEU A 209 13.61 -5.28 7.34
CA LEU A 209 12.18 -5.12 7.11
C LEU A 209 11.75 -3.64 7.23
N ALA A 210 12.21 -2.93 8.27
CA ALA A 210 11.90 -1.52 8.45
C ALA A 210 12.44 -0.65 7.29
N HIS A 211 13.68 -0.88 6.85
CA HIS A 211 14.25 -0.16 5.70
C HIS A 211 13.49 -0.40 4.38
N SER A 212 12.86 -1.57 4.21
CA SER A 212 12.06 -1.85 3.03
C SER A 212 10.83 -0.94 2.88
N PHE A 213 10.41 -0.28 3.97
CA PHE A 213 9.25 0.62 3.98
C PHE A 213 9.42 1.82 3.05
N GLU A 214 10.61 2.41 2.94
CA GLU A 214 10.85 3.54 2.03
C GLU A 214 10.57 3.15 0.58
N THR A 215 11.07 1.97 0.17
CA THR A 215 10.81 1.40 -1.15
C THR A 215 9.34 1.07 -1.35
N GLY A 216 8.71 0.40 -0.37
CA GLY A 216 7.31 0.03 -0.40
C GLY A 216 6.37 1.23 -0.49
N ASN A 217 6.63 2.25 0.30
CA ASN A 217 5.86 3.49 0.31
C ASN A 217 6.02 4.27 -1.02
N ALA A 218 7.26 4.36 -1.55
CA ALA A 218 7.51 4.97 -2.86
C ALA A 218 6.76 4.25 -3.99
N LEU A 219 6.67 2.92 -3.94
CA LEU A 219 5.93 2.13 -4.93
C LEU A 219 4.42 2.27 -4.80
N LYS A 220 3.90 2.32 -3.56
CA LYS A 220 2.46 2.40 -3.27
C LYS A 220 1.90 3.79 -3.54
N GLN A 221 2.59 4.84 -3.10
CA GLN A 221 2.15 6.24 -3.26
C GLN A 221 2.66 6.89 -4.55
N GLY A 222 3.61 6.26 -5.22
CA GLY A 222 4.34 6.83 -6.33
C GLY A 222 5.57 7.63 -5.87
N VAL A 223 6.61 7.61 -6.71
CA VAL A 223 7.84 8.36 -6.47
C VAL A 223 7.57 9.85 -6.64
N ALA A 224 7.77 10.59 -5.57
CA ALA A 224 7.51 12.03 -5.55
C ALA A 224 8.57 12.78 -6.36
N VAL A 225 8.13 13.56 -7.37
CA VAL A 225 8.97 14.32 -8.29
C VAL A 225 8.59 15.79 -8.24
N ALA A 226 9.56 16.68 -7.99
CA ALA A 226 9.39 18.12 -8.12
C ALA A 226 10.03 18.63 -9.42
N ILE A 227 9.32 19.49 -10.19
CA ILE A 227 9.86 20.19 -11.35
C ILE A 227 10.13 21.63 -10.95
N VAL A 228 11.41 22.00 -10.87
CA VAL A 228 11.87 23.33 -10.48
C VAL A 228 12.60 24.03 -11.64
N GLY A 229 12.55 25.34 -11.69
CA GLY A 229 13.20 26.14 -12.75
C GLY A 229 12.55 27.52 -12.86
N LYS A 230 13.19 28.43 -13.58
CA LYS A 230 12.70 29.81 -13.81
C LYS A 230 11.32 29.84 -14.47
N THR A 231 10.70 31.00 -14.51
CA THR A 231 9.47 31.24 -15.29
C THR A 231 9.76 31.01 -16.79
N ASN A 232 8.79 30.48 -17.52
CA ASN A 232 8.87 30.25 -18.97
C ASN A 232 9.93 29.24 -19.47
N VAL A 233 10.61 28.49 -18.60
CA VAL A 233 11.53 27.41 -19.02
C VAL A 233 10.81 26.20 -19.62
N GLY A 234 9.48 26.11 -19.48
CA GLY A 234 8.66 25.04 -20.07
C GLY A 234 8.20 23.96 -19.07
N LYS A 235 8.13 24.27 -17.77
CA LYS A 235 7.66 23.32 -16.72
C LYS A 235 6.29 22.74 -17.03
N SER A 236 5.29 23.58 -17.35
CA SER A 236 3.93 23.13 -17.68
C SER A 236 3.89 22.28 -18.95
N THR A 237 4.72 22.64 -19.95
CA THR A 237 4.80 21.89 -21.21
C THR A 237 5.40 20.50 -20.96
N LEU A 238 6.47 20.43 -20.17
CA LEU A 238 7.09 19.15 -19.79
C LEU A 238 6.13 18.29 -18.98
N LEU A 239 5.51 18.85 -17.95
CA LEU A 239 4.52 18.14 -17.12
C LEU A 239 3.38 17.57 -17.97
N ASN A 240 2.78 18.39 -18.83
CA ASN A 240 1.71 17.95 -19.71
C ASN A 240 2.17 16.86 -20.69
N ARG A 241 3.41 16.90 -21.14
CA ARG A 241 3.98 15.86 -22.00
C ARG A 241 4.11 14.53 -21.24
N LEU A 242 4.70 14.55 -20.04
CA LEU A 242 4.86 13.35 -19.22
C LEU A 242 3.52 12.74 -18.79
N LEU A 243 2.48 13.56 -18.61
CA LEU A 243 1.14 13.11 -18.24
C LEU A 243 0.29 12.61 -19.42
N HIS A 244 0.57 13.07 -20.66
CA HIS A 244 -0.27 12.79 -21.83
C HIS A 244 0.11 11.53 -22.58
N GLU A 245 1.30 10.98 -22.39
CA GLU A 245 1.74 9.79 -23.12
C GLU A 245 1.11 8.48 -22.65
N GLU A 246 0.53 8.43 -21.42
CA GLU A 246 -0.26 7.26 -20.98
C GLU A 246 -1.47 7.67 -20.12
N LYS A 247 -2.55 8.13 -20.72
CA LYS A 247 -3.88 8.00 -20.11
C LYS A 247 -4.39 6.57 -20.30
N ALA A 248 -3.76 5.61 -19.64
CA ALA A 248 -4.33 4.29 -19.43
C ALA A 248 -5.18 4.34 -18.16
N ILE A 249 -6.53 4.43 -18.37
CA ILE A 249 -7.58 3.93 -17.49
C ILE A 249 -7.28 4.10 -15.98
N VAL A 250 -7.34 5.32 -15.47
CA VAL A 250 -7.64 5.53 -14.06
C VAL A 250 -9.15 5.40 -13.94
N SER A 251 -9.61 4.30 -13.36
CA SER A 251 -11.02 4.11 -13.03
C SER A 251 -11.46 5.24 -12.10
N ASP A 252 -12.60 5.86 -12.41
CA ASP A 252 -13.34 6.74 -11.52
C ASP A 252 -13.78 5.97 -10.26
N ILE A 253 -12.87 5.74 -9.33
CA ILE A 253 -13.23 5.31 -7.98
C ILE A 253 -13.62 6.57 -7.22
N HIS A 254 -14.90 6.90 -7.27
CA HIS A 254 -15.52 7.90 -6.40
C HIS A 254 -15.43 7.41 -4.95
N GLY A 255 -14.59 8.07 -4.13
CA GLY A 255 -14.62 7.80 -2.70
C GLY A 255 -13.43 8.24 -1.87
N THR A 256 -12.56 9.13 -2.33
CA THR A 256 -11.59 9.78 -1.44
C THR A 256 -11.68 11.29 -1.57
N THR A 257 -11.83 11.92 -0.41
CA THR A 257 -11.89 13.34 -0.07
C THR A 257 -11.08 14.26 -0.99
N ARG A 258 -11.64 15.43 -1.26
CA ARG A 258 -11.08 16.63 -1.90
C ARG A 258 -9.76 17.07 -1.26
N ASP A 259 -8.64 16.41 -1.56
CA ASP A 259 -7.33 16.93 -1.25
C ASP A 259 -6.45 16.79 -2.50
N VAL A 260 -5.98 17.94 -2.98
CA VAL A 260 -4.92 18.18 -3.97
C VAL A 260 -4.87 17.13 -5.10
N ILE A 261 -5.35 17.49 -6.28
CA ILE A 261 -5.18 16.70 -7.51
C ILE A 261 -3.67 16.67 -7.82
N GLU A 262 -2.99 15.64 -7.33
CA GLU A 262 -1.62 15.35 -7.71
C GLU A 262 -1.66 14.59 -9.03
N ASP A 263 -0.90 15.07 -10.01
CA ASP A 263 -0.82 14.42 -11.32
C ASP A 263 0.17 13.26 -11.25
N THR A 264 -0.29 12.06 -11.60
CA THR A 264 0.53 10.84 -11.61
C THR A 264 0.68 10.29 -13.03
N THR A 265 1.83 9.68 -13.32
CA THR A 265 2.09 8.94 -14.56
C THR A 265 2.79 7.62 -14.25
N LEU A 266 2.61 6.64 -15.14
CA LEU A 266 3.27 5.34 -15.06
C LEU A 266 4.41 5.29 -16.07
N ILE A 267 5.65 5.14 -15.62
CA ILE A 267 6.83 5.02 -16.48
C ILE A 267 7.52 3.71 -16.14
N ASP A 268 7.63 2.80 -17.08
CA ASP A 268 8.25 1.47 -16.93
C ASP A 268 7.76 0.69 -15.70
N GLY A 269 6.45 0.76 -15.43
CA GLY A 269 5.81 0.05 -14.32
C GLY A 269 5.98 0.71 -12.95
N ILE A 270 6.61 1.90 -12.88
CA ILE A 270 6.77 2.72 -11.66
C ILE A 270 5.84 3.93 -11.76
N THR A 271 5.06 4.16 -10.72
CA THR A 271 4.21 5.35 -10.62
C THR A 271 5.04 6.54 -10.15
N PHE A 272 5.06 7.64 -10.91
CA PHE A 272 5.65 8.91 -10.53
C PHE A 272 4.55 9.92 -10.22
N ARG A 273 4.68 10.62 -9.09
CA ARG A 273 3.74 11.61 -8.59
C ARG A 273 4.39 12.99 -8.64
N PHE A 274 3.87 13.87 -9.51
CA PHE A 274 4.38 15.23 -9.63
C PHE A 274 3.76 16.13 -8.58
N ILE A 275 4.61 16.72 -7.72
CA ILE A 275 4.18 17.58 -6.62
C ILE A 275 3.89 18.98 -7.17
N ASP A 276 2.76 19.58 -6.75
CA ASP A 276 2.34 20.96 -7.05
C ASP A 276 2.11 21.33 -8.51
N THR A 277 1.39 20.49 -9.17
CA THR A 277 0.96 20.77 -10.55
C THR A 277 0.05 22.00 -10.65
N ALA A 278 -0.63 22.40 -9.56
CA ALA A 278 -1.52 23.58 -9.54
C ALA A 278 -0.75 24.92 -9.73
N GLY A 279 0.44 25.06 -9.14
CA GLY A 279 1.33 26.22 -9.36
C GLY A 279 1.92 26.25 -10.76
N ILE A 280 2.13 25.09 -11.36
CA ILE A 280 2.67 24.94 -12.72
C ILE A 280 1.59 25.23 -13.78
N ARG A 281 0.30 24.94 -13.51
CA ARG A 281 -0.82 25.11 -14.45
C ARG A 281 -1.40 26.53 -14.49
N LYS A 282 -1.17 27.38 -13.46
CA LYS A 282 -1.79 28.70 -13.29
C LYS A 282 -0.89 29.89 -13.64
N THR A 283 0.23 29.72 -14.29
CA THR A 283 1.13 30.83 -14.66
C THR A 283 0.66 31.57 -15.90
N ASP A 284 -0.36 32.43 -15.72
CA ASP A 284 -0.47 33.70 -16.40
C ASP A 284 -0.69 34.76 -15.32
N ASP A 285 0.30 35.63 -15.12
CA ASP A 285 0.37 36.84 -14.31
C ASP A 285 0.63 36.77 -12.78
N VAL A 286 1.74 37.45 -12.44
CA VAL A 286 2.01 38.29 -11.25
C VAL A 286 1.96 37.59 -9.88
N VAL A 287 3.10 37.13 -9.39
CA VAL A 287 3.72 37.40 -8.07
C VAL A 287 5.05 36.61 -7.97
N GLU A 288 6.15 37.25 -8.34
CA GLU A 288 7.46 36.63 -8.52
C GLU A 288 8.17 36.19 -7.21
N ASN A 289 7.84 36.81 -6.07
CA ASN A 289 8.54 36.53 -4.79
C ASN A 289 7.88 35.49 -3.87
N ILE A 290 6.59 35.21 -4.04
CA ILE A 290 5.90 34.16 -3.25
C ILE A 290 6.07 32.77 -3.87
N GLY A 291 6.44 32.72 -5.18
CA GLY A 291 6.65 31.47 -5.91
C GLY A 291 7.93 30.72 -5.52
N ILE A 292 8.99 31.44 -5.15
CA ILE A 292 10.30 30.83 -4.86
C ILE A 292 10.29 30.09 -3.52
N GLU A 293 9.76 30.67 -2.46
CA GLU A 293 9.67 30.00 -1.16
C GLU A 293 8.77 28.76 -1.17
N ARG A 294 7.63 28.82 -1.89
CA ARG A 294 6.75 27.65 -2.08
C ARG A 294 7.41 26.55 -2.90
N THR A 295 8.20 26.87 -3.91
CA THR A 295 8.93 25.88 -4.71
C THR A 295 9.94 25.10 -3.86
N PHE A 296 10.55 25.76 -2.86
CA PHE A 296 11.52 25.13 -1.98
C PHE A 296 10.89 24.25 -0.90
N GLN A 297 9.77 24.64 -0.32
CA GLN A 297 9.01 23.77 0.61
C GLN A 297 8.60 22.45 -0.06
N LYS A 298 8.30 22.49 -1.34
CA LYS A 298 7.88 21.33 -2.13
C LYS A 298 9.04 20.43 -2.53
N MET A 299 10.25 20.99 -2.68
CA MET A 299 11.45 20.16 -2.83
C MET A 299 11.67 19.27 -1.60
N GLU A 300 11.23 19.69 -0.41
CA GLU A 300 11.40 18.88 0.81
C GLU A 300 10.66 17.54 0.74
N GLU A 301 9.50 17.50 0.09
CA GLU A 301 8.68 16.29 -0.06
C GLU A 301 9.10 15.39 -1.23
N ALA A 302 9.93 15.91 -2.15
CA ALA A 302 10.34 15.19 -3.35
C ALA A 302 11.50 14.23 -3.07
N LYS A 303 11.45 13.03 -3.66
CA LYS A 303 12.60 12.11 -3.75
C LYS A 303 13.51 12.46 -4.92
N ILE A 304 12.91 12.93 -6.04
CA ILE A 304 13.61 13.32 -7.26
C ILE A 304 13.28 14.79 -7.56
N VAL A 305 14.29 15.56 -7.90
CA VAL A 305 14.14 16.96 -8.34
C VAL A 305 14.59 17.08 -9.79
N ILE A 306 13.70 17.50 -10.67
CA ILE A 306 14.02 17.89 -12.04
C ILE A 306 14.31 19.38 -12.04
N TRP A 307 15.57 19.76 -12.23
CA TRP A 307 15.96 21.14 -12.42
C TRP A 307 15.93 21.50 -13.92
N LEU A 308 14.85 22.15 -14.31
CA LEU A 308 14.59 22.49 -15.70
C LEU A 308 15.18 23.86 -16.05
N LEU A 309 16.04 23.90 -17.04
CA LEU A 309 16.79 25.06 -17.51
C LEU A 309 16.54 25.29 -19.02
N ASP A 310 16.62 26.53 -19.48
CA ASP A 310 16.65 26.89 -20.92
C ASP A 310 17.88 27.75 -21.28
N ASP A 311 18.70 28.04 -20.27
CA ASP A 311 19.98 28.76 -20.41
C ASP A 311 20.96 28.30 -19.35
N GLN A 312 22.22 28.69 -19.44
CA GLN A 312 23.27 28.30 -18.50
C GLN A 312 23.03 28.95 -17.11
N PRO A 313 22.96 28.19 -16.03
CA PRO A 313 22.77 28.73 -14.69
C PRO A 313 24.02 29.45 -14.20
N SER A 314 23.84 30.50 -13.40
CA SER A 314 24.92 31.18 -12.70
C SER A 314 25.57 30.35 -11.60
N ALA A 315 26.79 30.64 -11.21
CA ALA A 315 27.46 29.95 -10.09
C ALA A 315 26.66 30.03 -8.77
N SER A 316 25.95 31.14 -8.53
CA SER A 316 25.09 31.32 -7.35
C SER A 316 23.87 30.42 -7.38
N GLU A 317 23.26 30.21 -8.54
CA GLU A 317 22.10 29.30 -8.72
C GLU A 317 22.51 27.84 -8.51
N ILE A 318 23.70 27.47 -8.99
CA ILE A 318 24.26 26.14 -8.79
C ILE A 318 24.47 25.87 -7.29
N GLU A 319 25.08 26.82 -6.59
CA GLU A 319 25.37 26.68 -5.15
C GLU A 319 24.07 26.61 -4.32
N GLU A 320 23.08 27.46 -4.64
CA GLU A 320 21.78 27.44 -4.01
C GLU A 320 21.06 26.10 -4.24
N MET A 321 21.09 25.57 -5.47
CA MET A 321 20.49 24.26 -5.77
C MET A 321 21.18 23.13 -5.03
N LYS A 322 22.51 23.12 -4.92
CA LYS A 322 23.27 22.14 -4.14
C LYS A 322 22.89 22.16 -2.66
N GLN A 323 22.80 23.36 -2.06
CA GLN A 323 22.44 23.50 -0.66
C GLN A 323 21.02 23.00 -0.35
N LYS A 324 20.08 23.23 -1.27
CA LYS A 324 18.66 22.88 -1.08
C LYS A 324 18.32 21.44 -1.51
N ASN A 325 19.20 20.79 -2.28
CA ASN A 325 18.97 19.42 -2.78
C ASN A 325 19.61 18.33 -1.89
N GLN A 326 19.96 18.62 -0.63
CA GLN A 326 20.62 17.65 0.24
C GLN A 326 19.80 16.37 0.39
N GLY A 327 20.41 15.20 0.09
CA GLY A 327 19.81 13.87 0.25
C GLY A 327 18.80 13.47 -0.85
N LYS A 328 18.66 14.24 -1.95
CA LYS A 328 17.72 13.96 -3.03
C LYS A 328 18.43 13.70 -4.35
N LYS A 329 17.79 12.94 -5.23
CA LYS A 329 18.32 12.74 -6.60
C LYS A 329 18.01 13.96 -7.46
N LEU A 330 19.04 14.62 -8.01
CA LEU A 330 18.89 15.79 -8.87
C LEU A 330 19.09 15.40 -10.33
N LEU A 331 18.09 15.67 -11.17
CA LEU A 331 18.18 15.57 -12.62
C LEU A 331 18.26 16.96 -13.23
N VAL A 332 19.38 17.29 -13.84
CA VAL A 332 19.57 18.57 -14.55
C VAL A 332 19.11 18.40 -15.99
N VAL A 333 18.12 19.20 -16.39
CA VAL A 333 17.45 19.05 -17.70
C VAL A 333 17.42 20.39 -18.42
N PHE A 334 18.05 20.44 -19.60
CA PHE A 334 17.99 21.57 -20.52
C PHE A 334 16.85 21.38 -21.52
N ASN A 335 15.93 22.32 -21.53
CA ASN A 335 14.76 22.31 -22.40
C ASN A 335 14.92 23.25 -23.61
N LYS A 336 14.00 23.17 -24.55
CA LYS A 336 13.93 24.01 -25.77
C LYS A 336 15.05 23.75 -26.79
N MET A 337 15.52 22.49 -26.88
CA MET A 337 16.51 22.08 -27.88
C MET A 337 16.06 22.40 -29.33
N ASP A 338 14.76 22.48 -29.59
CA ASP A 338 14.17 22.90 -30.86
C ASP A 338 14.53 24.34 -31.29
N LYS A 339 15.07 25.15 -30.39
CA LYS A 339 15.52 26.52 -30.64
C LYS A 339 17.04 26.67 -30.76
N LEU A 340 17.79 25.61 -30.44
CA LEU A 340 19.26 25.63 -30.39
C LEU A 340 19.86 24.96 -31.64
N GLU A 341 19.56 25.49 -32.84
CA GLU A 341 20.09 24.93 -34.10
C GLU A 341 21.63 25.05 -34.27
N ASP A 342 22.35 25.88 -33.45
CA ASP A 342 23.77 26.19 -33.67
C ASP A 342 24.74 26.04 -32.48
N ASP A 343 24.32 25.60 -31.28
CA ASP A 343 25.19 25.71 -30.08
C ASP A 343 25.66 24.36 -29.48
N LYS A 344 26.26 23.48 -30.32
CA LYS A 344 27.07 22.35 -29.79
C LYS A 344 28.26 22.83 -28.94
N LEU A 345 28.68 24.07 -29.04
CA LEU A 345 29.79 24.69 -28.29
C LEU A 345 29.39 25.06 -26.84
N ALA A 346 28.11 25.31 -26.55
CA ALA A 346 27.63 25.54 -25.17
C ALA A 346 27.61 24.24 -24.34
N PHE A 347 27.41 23.10 -25.00
CA PHE A 347 27.39 21.77 -24.41
C PHE A 347 28.70 21.37 -23.73
N ASP A 348 29.85 21.56 -24.43
CA ASP A 348 31.17 21.16 -23.91
C ASP A 348 31.63 22.00 -22.71
N LYS A 349 31.21 23.27 -22.66
CA LYS A 349 31.54 24.16 -21.55
C LYS A 349 30.78 23.83 -20.28
N PHE A 350 29.56 23.33 -20.39
CA PHE A 350 28.71 23.03 -19.23
C PHE A 350 29.11 21.74 -18.51
N THR A 351 29.46 20.69 -19.26
CA THR A 351 29.96 19.43 -18.72
C THR A 351 31.23 19.61 -17.90
N HIS A 352 32.05 20.60 -18.20
CA HIS A 352 33.25 20.96 -17.44
C HIS A 352 32.96 21.80 -16.16
N SER A 353 31.82 22.47 -16.10
CA SER A 353 31.45 23.34 -14.93
C SER A 353 30.79 22.60 -13.77
N PHE A 354 30.14 21.47 -14.03
CA PHE A 354 29.68 20.52 -13.03
C PHE A 354 30.78 19.48 -12.81
N GLY A 355 31.86 19.87 -12.13
CA GLY A 355 32.99 18.99 -11.84
C GLY A 355 32.57 17.65 -11.27
N SER A 356 33.28 16.59 -11.67
CA SER A 356 33.07 15.18 -11.35
C SER A 356 32.99 14.80 -9.86
N ASP A 357 33.18 15.74 -8.94
CA ASP A 357 33.38 15.45 -7.51
C ASP A 357 32.26 15.97 -6.57
N SER A 358 31.19 16.59 -7.08
CA SER A 358 30.26 17.27 -6.17
C SER A 358 28.77 17.11 -6.39
N VAL A 359 28.34 16.35 -7.40
CA VAL A 359 26.94 15.96 -7.57
C VAL A 359 26.93 14.51 -8.08
N GLU A 360 26.29 13.58 -7.39
CA GLU A 360 25.91 12.26 -7.91
C GLU A 360 24.85 12.40 -9.00
N SER A 361 25.03 13.34 -9.94
CA SER A 361 24.12 13.50 -11.06
C SER A 361 24.74 12.87 -12.29
N ASP A 362 23.96 12.05 -12.97
CA ASP A 362 24.22 11.66 -14.34
C ASP A 362 24.40 12.92 -15.22
N ALA A 363 25.04 12.78 -16.37
CA ALA A 363 25.22 13.87 -17.30
C ALA A 363 23.91 14.62 -17.56
N PRO A 364 23.94 15.97 -17.74
CA PRO A 364 22.74 16.75 -17.98
C PRO A 364 21.99 16.26 -19.22
N LEU A 365 20.67 16.23 -19.14
CA LEU A 365 19.79 15.82 -20.22
C LEU A 365 19.35 17.02 -21.06
N PHE A 366 19.28 16.84 -22.37
CA PHE A 366 18.85 17.86 -23.33
C PHE A 366 17.59 17.40 -24.03
N ILE A 367 16.49 18.14 -23.84
CA ILE A 367 15.17 17.76 -24.34
C ILE A 367 14.47 18.91 -25.06
N SER A 368 13.45 18.57 -25.84
CA SER A 368 12.42 19.53 -26.25
C SER A 368 11.05 19.03 -25.72
N ALA A 369 10.57 19.63 -24.65
CA ALA A 369 9.26 19.33 -24.12
C ALA A 369 8.13 19.62 -25.13
N ARG A 370 8.36 20.53 -26.07
CA ARG A 370 7.40 20.91 -27.11
C ARG A 370 7.30 19.85 -28.20
N THR A 371 8.41 19.37 -28.74
CA THR A 371 8.44 18.39 -29.83
C THR A 371 8.38 16.95 -29.33
N GLY A 372 8.77 16.69 -28.07
CA GLY A 372 8.92 15.34 -27.48
C GLY A 372 10.33 14.77 -27.68
N GLU A 373 11.25 15.51 -28.27
CA GLU A 373 12.61 15.05 -28.54
C GLU A 373 13.36 14.78 -27.23
N ASN A 374 13.96 13.58 -27.10
CA ASN A 374 14.71 13.09 -25.94
C ASN A 374 13.91 13.01 -24.62
N VAL A 375 12.58 13.13 -24.63
CA VAL A 375 11.78 12.97 -23.41
C VAL A 375 11.87 11.53 -22.88
N SER A 376 11.97 10.53 -23.76
CA SER A 376 12.21 9.14 -23.37
C SER A 376 13.52 8.92 -22.59
N SER A 377 14.55 9.71 -22.85
CA SER A 377 15.79 9.68 -22.06
C SER A 377 15.59 10.24 -20.65
N LEU A 378 14.74 11.25 -20.50
CA LEU A 378 14.35 11.76 -19.18
C LEU A 378 13.52 10.72 -18.41
N GLU A 379 12.61 10.00 -19.06
CA GLU A 379 11.85 8.91 -18.46
C GLU A 379 12.75 7.79 -17.95
N GLN A 380 13.74 7.38 -18.73
CA GLN A 380 14.75 6.40 -18.31
C GLN A 380 15.59 6.92 -17.13
N ALA A 381 15.95 8.19 -17.12
CA ALA A 381 16.67 8.81 -16.02
C ALA A 381 15.81 8.88 -14.74
N LEU A 382 14.51 9.14 -14.86
CA LEU A 382 13.57 9.08 -13.74
C LEU A 382 13.49 7.67 -13.15
N VAL A 383 13.37 6.64 -13.99
CA VAL A 383 13.36 5.23 -13.56
C VAL A 383 14.66 4.88 -12.84
N LYS A 384 15.81 5.28 -13.37
CA LYS A 384 17.12 5.07 -12.74
C LYS A 384 17.23 5.82 -11.42
N ALA A 385 16.79 7.09 -11.36
CA ALA A 385 16.84 7.92 -10.16
C ALA A 385 15.88 7.45 -9.06
N ALA A 386 14.78 6.76 -9.42
CA ALA A 386 13.87 6.15 -8.46
C ALA A 386 14.57 5.09 -7.61
N ASP A 387 15.60 4.46 -8.15
CA ASP A 387 16.44 3.45 -7.46
C ASP A 387 15.60 2.37 -6.78
N ILE A 388 14.63 1.83 -7.53
CA ILE A 388 13.73 0.78 -7.06
C ILE A 388 14.30 -0.57 -7.49
N PRO A 389 14.60 -1.47 -6.54
CA PRO A 389 15.09 -2.80 -6.86
C PRO A 389 14.04 -3.62 -7.62
N GLU A 390 14.48 -4.60 -8.39
CA GLU A 390 13.58 -5.57 -9.01
C GLU A 390 12.89 -6.40 -7.92
N ILE A 391 11.55 -6.31 -7.87
CA ILE A 391 10.74 -6.99 -6.85
C ILE A 391 10.29 -8.34 -7.38
N THR A 392 10.58 -9.37 -6.61
CA THR A 392 10.10 -10.75 -6.84
C THR A 392 8.84 -11.04 -6.01
N GLU A 393 8.14 -12.16 -6.30
CA GLU A 393 6.96 -12.57 -5.53
C GLU A 393 7.29 -13.02 -4.10
N ASN A 394 8.58 -13.31 -3.81
CA ASN A 394 9.02 -13.78 -2.50
C ASN A 394 9.57 -12.65 -1.62
N ASP A 395 9.76 -11.46 -2.17
CA ASP A 395 10.29 -10.33 -1.40
C ASP A 395 9.22 -9.82 -0.42
N VAL A 396 9.64 -9.63 0.81
CA VAL A 396 8.82 -9.03 1.85
C VAL A 396 9.16 -7.55 1.94
N ILE A 397 8.24 -6.73 1.47
CA ILE A 397 8.37 -5.27 1.46
C ILE A 397 7.22 -4.67 2.27
N ILE A 398 7.56 -3.83 3.22
CA ILE A 398 6.58 -3.17 4.09
C ILE A 398 5.96 -1.98 3.35
N THR A 399 4.63 -1.91 3.32
CA THR A 399 3.87 -0.83 2.67
C THR A 399 2.96 -0.07 3.62
N SER A 400 2.74 -0.61 4.84
CA SER A 400 1.88 -0.03 5.85
C SER A 400 2.69 0.74 6.87
N ALA A 401 2.32 2.01 7.12
CA ALA A 401 2.93 2.84 8.17
C ALA A 401 2.76 2.22 9.56
N ARG A 402 1.64 1.53 9.81
CA ARG A 402 1.39 0.80 11.06
C ARG A 402 2.43 -0.31 11.29
N HIS A 403 2.74 -1.10 10.24
CA HIS A 403 3.76 -2.14 10.31
C HIS A 403 5.14 -1.56 10.55
N TYR A 404 5.47 -0.47 9.83
CA TYR A 404 6.75 0.24 9.99
C TYR A 404 6.94 0.77 11.41
N ASP A 405 5.92 1.43 11.98
CA ASP A 405 5.96 1.96 13.33
C ASP A 405 6.15 0.84 14.38
N ALA A 406 5.43 -0.27 14.25
CA ALA A 406 5.61 -1.44 15.11
C ALA A 406 7.02 -2.04 15.01
N LEU A 407 7.58 -2.14 13.80
CA LEU A 407 8.96 -2.61 13.59
C LEU A 407 10.00 -1.68 14.23
N LEU A 408 9.81 -0.35 14.15
CA LEU A 408 10.71 0.62 14.80
C LEU A 408 10.65 0.50 16.33
N ARG A 409 9.46 0.33 16.90
CA ARG A 409 9.32 0.10 18.36
C ARG A 409 9.99 -1.20 18.77
N ALA A 410 9.76 -2.29 18.00
CA ALA A 410 10.41 -3.57 18.24
C ALA A 410 11.95 -3.47 18.15
N GLN A 411 12.47 -2.73 17.18
CA GLN A 411 13.90 -2.45 17.05
C GLN A 411 14.46 -1.72 18.24
N ALA A 412 13.77 -0.66 18.72
CA ALA A 412 14.20 0.10 19.90
C ALA A 412 14.23 -0.77 21.16
N SER A 413 13.22 -1.64 21.36
CA SER A 413 13.19 -2.59 22.47
C SER A 413 14.31 -3.63 22.36
N LEU A 414 14.60 -4.15 21.17
CA LEU A 414 15.67 -5.11 20.96
C LEU A 414 17.08 -4.49 21.09
N THR A 415 17.22 -3.20 20.78
CA THR A 415 18.47 -2.45 21.06
C THR A 415 18.74 -2.41 22.55
N ARG A 416 17.71 -2.15 23.40
CA ARG A 416 17.85 -2.23 24.85
C ARG A 416 18.24 -3.63 25.34
N VAL A 417 17.67 -4.68 24.73
CA VAL A 417 18.07 -6.08 25.01
C VAL A 417 19.57 -6.25 24.79
N LEU A 418 20.10 -5.83 23.63
CA LEU A 418 21.52 -5.95 23.30
C LEU A 418 22.40 -5.16 24.27
N GLU A 419 22.05 -3.91 24.56
CA GLU A 419 22.76 -3.07 25.54
C GLU A 419 22.75 -3.69 26.94
N SER A 420 21.62 -4.25 27.37
CA SER A 420 21.49 -4.92 28.66
C SER A 420 22.34 -6.19 28.74
N MET A 421 22.47 -6.94 27.64
CA MET A 421 23.37 -8.10 27.53
C MET A 421 24.84 -7.68 27.63
N GLU A 422 25.26 -6.63 26.91
CA GLU A 422 26.62 -6.08 26.95
C GLU A 422 27.01 -5.59 28.35
N MET A 423 26.05 -4.98 29.07
CA MET A 423 26.25 -4.49 30.45
C MET A 423 26.22 -5.63 31.48
N GLY A 424 25.94 -6.87 31.07
CA GLY A 424 25.84 -8.02 31.98
C GLY A 424 24.65 -7.92 32.95
N MET A 425 23.55 -7.29 32.53
CA MET A 425 22.34 -7.15 33.37
C MET A 425 21.69 -8.51 33.65
N SER A 426 20.86 -8.55 34.67
CA SER A 426 20.14 -9.76 35.10
C SER A 426 19.10 -10.21 34.05
N GLY A 427 18.88 -11.53 33.96
CA GLY A 427 18.00 -12.14 32.97
C GLY A 427 16.56 -11.66 33.01
N ASP A 428 16.04 -11.21 34.17
CA ASP A 428 14.70 -10.67 34.37
C ASP A 428 14.48 -9.36 33.56
N ILE A 429 15.47 -8.44 33.59
CA ILE A 429 15.42 -7.18 32.86
C ILE A 429 15.43 -7.47 31.35
N ILE A 430 16.32 -8.35 30.89
CA ILE A 430 16.41 -8.75 29.49
C ILE A 430 15.12 -9.43 29.01
N ALA A 431 14.53 -10.31 29.84
CA ALA A 431 13.28 -11.00 29.53
C ALA A 431 12.10 -10.04 29.40
N GLU A 432 12.05 -8.96 30.19
CA GLU A 432 10.99 -7.96 30.09
C GLU A 432 11.07 -7.17 28.77
N ASP A 433 12.26 -6.74 28.37
CA ASP A 433 12.44 -6.08 27.08
C ASP A 433 12.14 -7.02 25.89
N LEU A 434 12.49 -8.32 26.00
CA LEU A 434 12.10 -9.32 24.97
C LEU A 434 10.59 -9.51 24.86
N LYS A 435 9.85 -9.45 25.98
CA LYS A 435 8.39 -9.47 25.95
C LYS A 435 7.81 -8.28 25.21
N MET A 436 8.41 -7.09 25.40
CA MET A 436 8.00 -5.90 24.62
C MET A 436 8.22 -6.11 23.13
N VAL A 437 9.35 -6.67 22.70
CA VAL A 437 9.60 -6.99 21.27
C VAL A 437 8.54 -7.95 20.73
N LEU A 438 8.19 -8.99 21.50
CA LEU A 438 7.13 -9.96 21.13
C LEU A 438 5.77 -9.30 20.98
N GLU A 439 5.43 -8.36 21.84
CA GLU A 439 4.17 -7.60 21.81
C GLU A 439 4.10 -6.72 20.56
N GLU A 440 5.15 -5.95 20.29
CA GLU A 440 5.23 -5.06 19.14
C GLU A 440 5.12 -5.81 17.79
N LEU A 441 5.83 -6.95 17.65
CA LEU A 441 5.71 -7.79 16.47
C LEU A 441 4.34 -8.48 16.38
N GLY A 442 3.75 -8.85 17.53
CA GLY A 442 2.41 -9.43 17.61
C GLY A 442 1.30 -8.49 17.16
N GLU A 443 1.46 -7.17 17.38
CA GLU A 443 0.53 -6.14 16.92
C GLU A 443 0.37 -6.13 15.40
N ILE A 444 1.43 -6.43 14.63
CA ILE A 444 1.39 -6.43 13.17
C ILE A 444 0.39 -7.46 12.64
N THR A 445 0.42 -8.68 13.16
CA THR A 445 -0.46 -9.78 12.74
C THR A 445 -1.82 -9.79 13.45
N GLY A 446 -2.01 -8.91 14.43
CA GLY A 446 -3.25 -8.79 15.20
C GLY A 446 -3.33 -9.70 16.42
N GLY A 447 -2.25 -10.39 16.78
CA GLY A 447 -2.22 -11.33 17.93
C GLY A 447 -2.44 -10.68 19.29
N GLN A 448 -2.28 -9.35 19.40
CA GLN A 448 -2.44 -8.58 20.64
C GLN A 448 -3.32 -7.33 20.49
N ILE A 449 -3.92 -7.09 19.34
CA ILE A 449 -4.87 -5.99 19.16
C ILE A 449 -6.15 -6.34 19.91
N SER A 450 -6.28 -5.78 21.11
CA SER A 450 -7.41 -6.02 22.01
C SER A 450 -8.57 -5.04 21.84
N SER A 451 -8.35 -3.88 21.18
CA SER A 451 -9.40 -2.86 21.09
C SER A 451 -10.20 -2.96 19.79
N GLN A 452 -11.52 -3.08 19.94
CA GLN A 452 -12.48 -3.01 18.83
C GLN A 452 -12.35 -1.70 18.04
N GLU A 453 -11.90 -0.63 18.67
CA GLU A 453 -11.70 0.69 18.08
C GLU A 453 -10.55 0.66 17.06
N THR A 454 -9.43 0.02 17.38
CA THR A 454 -8.29 -0.14 16.46
C THR A 454 -8.69 -0.95 15.23
N LEU A 455 -9.40 -2.07 15.42
CA LEU A 455 -9.90 -2.86 14.28
C LEU A 455 -10.87 -2.04 13.41
N ASN A 456 -11.79 -1.30 14.02
CA ASN A 456 -12.71 -0.45 13.27
C ASN A 456 -11.98 0.63 12.46
N ASN A 457 -10.91 1.23 12.99
CA ASN A 457 -10.11 2.21 12.27
C ASN A 457 -9.38 1.60 11.06
N ILE A 458 -8.83 0.40 11.20
CA ILE A 458 -8.17 -0.32 10.11
C ILE A 458 -9.18 -0.59 8.97
N PHE A 459 -10.34 -1.17 9.30
CA PHE A 459 -11.33 -1.58 8.30
C PHE A 459 -12.19 -0.45 7.74
N LYS A 460 -12.23 0.73 8.36
CA LYS A 460 -13.02 1.89 7.92
C LYS A 460 -12.68 2.36 6.49
N HIS A 461 -11.44 2.16 6.08
CA HIS A 461 -10.95 2.58 4.76
C HIS A 461 -11.14 1.54 3.66
N PHE A 462 -11.74 0.39 3.98
CA PHE A 462 -12.03 -0.66 3.01
C PHE A 462 -13.30 -0.37 2.23
N CYS A 463 -13.42 -0.99 1.05
CA CYS A 463 -14.66 -0.91 0.26
C CYS A 463 -15.81 -1.67 0.95
N ILE A 464 -17.05 -1.16 0.81
CA ILE A 464 -18.26 -1.89 1.20
C ILE A 464 -18.39 -3.12 0.28
N GLY A 465 -18.69 -4.28 0.85
CA GLY A 465 -18.81 -5.53 0.10
C GLY A 465 -17.54 -6.38 0.08
N LYS A 466 -16.50 -5.92 0.80
CA LYS A 466 -15.22 -6.63 0.95
C LYS A 466 -14.76 -6.70 2.40
#